data_1ca3458da903f2abb270404c4775a4eb
#
_entry.id   1ca3458da903f2abb270404c4775a4eb
#
_cell.length_a   1.000
_cell.length_b   1.000
_cell.length_c   1.000
_cell.angle_alpha   90.00
_cell.angle_beta   90.00
_cell.angle_gamma   90.00
#
_symmetry.space_group_name_H-M   'P 1'
#
loop_
_entity.id
_entity.type
_entity.pdbx_description
1 polymer ?
#
loop_
_entity_poly.entity_id
_entity_poly.type
_entity_poly.pdbx_seq_one_letter_code
_entity_poly.pdbx_strand_id
1 'polypeptide(L)'
;TNSIKKDGWAVLNADNEYCVKIGRRADVNVAYFSMDENNPVIKSHCRKGGIACICENGFVTIQKGDWKIRVQRTILIPLTFGGTVPFMIQNVLAATLATFLWGFKTEDIQTSLQTFIPSAAQTPGRMNIFEFKDFRFMIDFAHNPDGYKGVKEFLSHIDSPLKIGIIAGTGDRRDD
;
A
#
# COMPACT_ATOMS: atom_id res chain seq x y z
N THR A 1 4.50 -18.34 7.14
CA THR A 1 5.07 -17.90 8.44
C THR A 1 6.33 -18.66 8.83
N ASN A 2 6.53 -19.88 8.34
CA ASN A 2 7.69 -20.72 8.69
C ASN A 2 9.06 -20.13 8.34
N SER A 3 9.13 -19.14 7.48
CA SER A 3 10.35 -18.42 7.09
C SER A 3 10.65 -17.19 7.95
N ILE A 4 9.72 -16.79 8.84
CA ILE A 4 9.88 -15.64 9.72
C ILE A 4 10.52 -16.12 11.03
N LYS A 5 11.53 -15.39 11.55
CA LYS A 5 12.11 -15.68 12.86
C LYS A 5 11.04 -15.58 13.96
N LYS A 6 11.20 -16.30 15.07
CA LYS A 6 10.21 -16.32 16.16
C LYS A 6 9.91 -14.95 16.78
N ASP A 7 10.89 -14.06 16.79
CA ASP A 7 10.80 -12.67 17.24
C ASP A 7 10.43 -11.68 16.11
N GLY A 8 10.25 -12.19 14.90
CA GLY A 8 9.91 -11.40 13.71
C GLY A 8 8.43 -11.02 13.65
N TRP A 9 8.12 -10.19 12.66
CA TRP A 9 6.77 -9.67 12.42
C TRP A 9 6.24 -10.12 11.05
N ALA A 10 4.98 -10.52 11.03
CA ALA A 10 4.19 -10.64 9.81
C ALA A 10 3.33 -9.39 9.66
N VAL A 11 3.60 -8.57 8.64
CA VAL A 11 2.78 -7.41 8.27
C VAL A 11 1.73 -7.85 7.26
N LEU A 12 0.46 -7.79 7.62
CA LEU A 12 -0.63 -8.40 6.88
C LEU A 12 -1.75 -7.40 6.57
N ASN A 13 -2.37 -7.56 5.40
CA ASN A 13 -3.52 -6.75 4.99
C ASN A 13 -4.80 -7.23 5.70
N ALA A 14 -5.39 -6.39 6.55
CA ALA A 14 -6.64 -6.71 7.25
C ALA A 14 -7.88 -6.62 6.34
N ASP A 15 -7.76 -6.00 5.16
CA ASP A 15 -8.83 -5.91 4.17
C ASP A 15 -8.92 -7.18 3.30
N ASN A 16 -7.94 -8.10 3.45
CA ASN A 16 -7.88 -9.36 2.74
C ASN A 16 -8.14 -10.55 3.68
N GLU A 17 -9.18 -11.33 3.39
CA GLU A 17 -9.59 -12.45 4.25
C GLU A 17 -8.53 -13.54 4.39
N TYR A 18 -7.73 -13.78 3.32
CA TYR A 18 -6.65 -14.78 3.37
C TYR A 18 -5.51 -14.33 4.27
N CYS A 19 -5.14 -13.05 4.20
CA CYS A 19 -4.16 -12.46 5.13
C CYS A 19 -4.62 -12.57 6.58
N VAL A 20 -5.90 -12.29 6.85
CA VAL A 20 -6.48 -12.44 8.19
C VAL A 20 -6.46 -13.90 8.66
N LYS A 21 -6.81 -14.87 7.79
CA LYS A 21 -6.71 -16.31 8.10
C LYS A 21 -5.27 -16.73 8.41
N ILE A 22 -4.29 -16.22 7.65
CA ILE A 22 -2.85 -16.46 7.91
C ILE A 22 -2.46 -15.89 9.28
N GLY A 23 -2.83 -14.66 9.57
CA GLY A 23 -2.48 -14.01 10.84
C GLY A 23 -3.05 -14.70 12.06
N ARG A 24 -4.27 -15.27 11.98
CA ARG A 24 -4.87 -16.06 13.07
C ARG A 24 -4.13 -17.37 13.38
N ARG A 25 -3.34 -17.89 12.45
CA ARG A 25 -2.59 -19.15 12.57
C ARG A 25 -1.08 -18.94 12.70
N ALA A 26 -0.65 -17.68 12.76
CA ALA A 26 0.78 -17.36 12.79
C ALA A 26 1.36 -17.59 14.19
N ASP A 27 2.53 -18.24 14.25
CA ASP A 27 3.35 -18.43 15.47
C ASP A 27 4.37 -17.31 15.68
N VAL A 28 4.18 -16.17 15.01
CA VAL A 28 5.04 -15.00 15.06
C VAL A 28 4.21 -13.76 15.41
N ASN A 29 4.88 -12.66 15.73
CA ASN A 29 4.17 -11.41 15.93
C ASN A 29 3.43 -11.00 14.66
N VAL A 30 2.20 -10.51 14.82
CA VAL A 30 1.38 -10.05 13.69
C VAL A 30 1.08 -8.56 13.87
N ALA A 31 1.21 -7.82 12.79
CA ALA A 31 0.73 -6.46 12.69
C ALA A 31 -0.12 -6.32 11.42
N TYR A 32 -1.17 -5.52 11.48
CA TYR A 32 -2.10 -5.38 10.38
C TYR A 32 -2.09 -3.97 9.79
N PHE A 33 -2.34 -3.85 8.49
CA PHE A 33 -2.70 -2.57 7.88
C PHE A 33 -4.06 -2.65 7.19
N SER A 34 -4.73 -1.50 7.05
CA SER A 34 -6.06 -1.41 6.43
C SER A 34 -6.29 -0.03 5.83
N MET A 35 -7.03 0.00 4.71
CA MET A 35 -7.57 1.23 4.13
C MET A 35 -8.78 1.74 4.91
N ASP A 36 -9.46 0.87 5.65
CA ASP A 36 -10.64 1.20 6.45
C ASP A 36 -10.27 1.40 7.92
N GLU A 37 -10.39 2.64 8.40
CA GLU A 37 -10.19 3.00 9.81
C GLU A 37 -11.17 2.28 10.77
N ASN A 38 -12.29 1.81 10.23
CA ASN A 38 -13.33 1.09 10.96
C ASN A 38 -13.22 -0.43 10.88
N ASN A 39 -12.20 -0.96 10.21
CA ASN A 39 -12.01 -2.40 10.02
C ASN A 39 -12.09 -3.15 11.37
N PRO A 40 -13.00 -4.15 11.51
CA PRO A 40 -13.22 -4.85 12.77
C PRO A 40 -12.02 -5.68 13.23
N VAL A 41 -11.18 -6.16 12.28
CA VAL A 41 -9.95 -6.89 12.60
C VAL A 41 -8.94 -5.95 13.25
N ILE A 42 -8.76 -4.74 12.70
CA ILE A 42 -7.90 -3.70 13.28
C ILE A 42 -8.37 -3.34 14.70
N LYS A 43 -9.66 -3.03 14.85
CA LYS A 43 -10.23 -2.67 16.18
C LYS A 43 -10.02 -3.76 17.22
N SER A 44 -10.25 -5.03 16.83
CA SER A 44 -10.06 -6.16 17.73
C SER A 44 -8.58 -6.38 18.08
N HIS A 45 -7.70 -6.24 17.07
CA HIS A 45 -6.25 -6.42 17.20
C HIS A 45 -5.64 -5.37 18.12
N CYS A 46 -5.94 -4.08 17.90
CA CYS A 46 -5.43 -2.98 18.72
C CYS A 46 -5.93 -3.04 20.17
N ARG A 47 -7.21 -3.41 20.41
CA ARG A 47 -7.73 -3.61 21.77
C ARG A 47 -7.00 -4.70 22.57
N LYS A 48 -6.38 -5.66 21.90
CA LYS A 48 -5.54 -6.71 22.49
C LYS A 48 -4.07 -6.30 22.61
N GLY A 49 -3.74 -5.04 22.38
CA GLY A 49 -2.37 -4.51 22.45
C GLY A 49 -1.56 -4.66 21.16
N GLY A 50 -2.18 -5.13 20.07
CA GLY A 50 -1.54 -5.23 18.76
C GLY A 50 -1.28 -3.85 18.13
N ILE A 51 -0.40 -3.83 17.12
CA ILE A 51 -0.03 -2.63 16.38
C ILE A 51 -0.60 -2.72 14.97
N ALA A 52 -1.11 -1.60 14.47
CA ALA A 52 -1.66 -1.49 13.12
C ALA A 52 -1.24 -0.18 12.45
N CYS A 53 -1.35 -0.15 11.11
CA CYS A 53 -1.28 1.08 10.32
C CYS A 53 -2.54 1.21 9.48
N ILE A 54 -3.22 2.36 9.57
CA ILE A 54 -4.51 2.60 8.91
C ILE A 54 -4.48 3.87 8.08
N CYS A 55 -5.35 3.93 7.06
CA CYS A 55 -5.69 5.17 6.39
C CYS A 55 -6.87 5.82 7.14
N GLU A 56 -6.57 6.80 8.00
CA GLU A 56 -7.56 7.50 8.81
C GLU A 56 -7.72 8.94 8.36
N ASN A 57 -8.88 9.33 7.86
CA ASN A 57 -9.16 10.70 7.38
C ASN A 57 -8.08 11.23 6.41
N GLY A 58 -7.59 10.38 5.52
CA GLY A 58 -6.53 10.72 4.56
C GLY A 58 -5.13 10.80 5.17
N PHE A 59 -4.91 10.28 6.38
CA PHE A 59 -3.60 10.16 7.01
C PHE A 59 -3.16 8.70 7.09
N VAL A 60 -1.88 8.46 6.86
CA VAL A 60 -1.17 7.26 7.27
C VAL A 60 -1.00 7.33 8.77
N THR A 61 -1.70 6.48 9.51
CA THR A 61 -1.78 6.53 10.98
C THR A 61 -1.37 5.20 11.58
N ILE A 62 -0.37 5.21 12.47
CA ILE A 62 -0.01 4.04 13.29
C ILE A 62 -0.88 4.05 14.55
N GLN A 63 -1.41 2.88 14.91
CA GLN A 63 -2.29 2.72 16.05
C GLN A 63 -1.87 1.54 16.93
N LYS A 64 -1.92 1.72 18.26
CA LYS A 64 -1.79 0.66 19.27
C LYS A 64 -2.74 0.97 20.43
N GLY A 65 -3.78 0.14 20.63
CA GLY A 65 -4.86 0.49 21.55
C GLY A 65 -5.51 1.81 21.15
N ASP A 66 -5.58 2.76 22.09
CA ASP A 66 -6.12 4.11 21.87
C ASP A 66 -5.04 5.11 21.42
N TRP A 67 -3.77 4.71 21.47
CA TRP A 67 -2.66 5.55 21.06
C TRP A 67 -2.53 5.56 19.53
N LYS A 68 -2.38 6.77 18.96
CA LYS A 68 -2.26 6.99 17.52
C LYS A 68 -1.17 8.01 17.20
N ILE A 69 -0.41 7.72 16.13
CA ILE A 69 0.49 8.68 15.50
C ILE A 69 0.06 8.88 14.05
N ARG A 70 -0.26 10.10 13.67
CA ARG A 70 -0.42 10.51 12.27
C ARG A 70 0.96 10.76 11.69
N VAL A 71 1.40 9.87 10.82
CA VAL A 71 2.75 9.94 10.21
C VAL A 71 2.76 10.95 9.07
N GLN A 72 1.83 10.83 8.09
CA GLN A 72 1.77 11.71 6.93
C GLN A 72 0.38 11.72 6.28
N ARG A 73 0.02 12.84 5.65
CA ARG A 73 -1.15 12.90 4.77
C ARG A 73 -0.87 12.16 3.47
N THR A 74 -1.79 11.32 3.02
CA THR A 74 -1.65 10.54 1.79
C THR A 74 -1.44 11.44 0.57
N ILE A 75 -2.14 12.57 0.50
CA ILE A 75 -2.01 13.55 -0.59
C ILE A 75 -0.60 14.15 -0.73
N LEU A 76 0.20 14.15 0.34
CA LEU A 76 1.57 14.70 0.37
C LEU A 76 2.64 13.62 0.12
N ILE A 77 2.23 12.38 -0.17
CA ILE A 77 3.13 11.27 -0.49
C ILE A 77 3.17 11.10 -2.01
N PRO A 78 4.28 11.42 -2.70
CA PRO A 78 4.34 11.37 -4.17
C PRO A 78 3.94 10.01 -4.76
N LEU A 79 4.31 8.93 -4.09
CA LEU A 79 3.98 7.55 -4.50
C LEU A 79 2.47 7.29 -4.60
N THR A 80 1.63 8.04 -3.89
CA THR A 80 0.17 7.86 -3.90
C THR A 80 -0.53 8.65 -5.00
N PHE A 81 0.22 9.41 -5.81
CA PHE A 81 -0.33 10.29 -6.86
C PHE A 81 -1.42 11.22 -6.31
N GLY A 82 -1.08 11.99 -5.27
CA GLY A 82 -2.02 12.89 -4.62
C GLY A 82 -3.12 12.19 -3.81
N GLY A 83 -2.89 10.95 -3.37
CA GLY A 83 -3.86 10.16 -2.61
C GLY A 83 -4.95 9.51 -3.47
N THR A 84 -4.78 9.49 -4.80
CA THR A 84 -5.80 8.99 -5.74
C THR A 84 -5.63 7.51 -6.10
N VAL A 85 -4.54 6.86 -5.66
CA VAL A 85 -4.22 5.47 -6.02
C VAL A 85 -4.29 4.55 -4.78
N PRO A 86 -5.44 3.86 -4.53
CA PRO A 86 -5.66 3.09 -3.31
C PRO A 86 -4.60 2.00 -3.07
N PHE A 87 -4.21 1.25 -4.09
CA PHE A 87 -3.20 0.18 -3.93
C PHE A 87 -1.81 0.73 -3.59
N MET A 88 -1.47 1.96 -4.02
CA MET A 88 -0.23 2.62 -3.60
C MET A 88 -0.32 3.08 -2.14
N ILE A 89 -1.49 3.53 -1.70
CA ILE A 89 -1.72 3.83 -0.27
C ILE A 89 -1.56 2.56 0.56
N GLN A 90 -2.10 1.42 0.13
CA GLN A 90 -1.89 0.13 0.80
C GLN A 90 -0.40 -0.23 0.94
N ASN A 91 0.38 -0.04 -0.14
CA ASN A 91 1.82 -0.25 -0.11
C ASN A 91 2.52 0.68 0.89
N VAL A 92 2.11 1.95 0.94
CA VAL A 92 2.62 2.94 1.92
C VAL A 92 2.28 2.52 3.34
N LEU A 93 1.05 2.07 3.62
CA LEU A 93 0.65 1.59 4.95
C LEU A 93 1.51 0.39 5.38
N ALA A 94 1.70 -0.59 4.48
CA ALA A 94 2.52 -1.77 4.73
C ALA A 94 3.98 -1.40 5.01
N ALA A 95 4.58 -0.53 4.18
CA ALA A 95 5.96 -0.08 4.33
C ALA A 95 6.16 0.73 5.63
N THR A 96 5.24 1.66 5.92
CA THR A 96 5.24 2.45 7.16
C THR A 96 5.19 1.55 8.40
N LEU A 97 4.30 0.55 8.39
CA LEU A 97 4.18 -0.38 9.51
C LEU A 97 5.44 -1.23 9.67
N ALA A 98 5.98 -1.76 8.58
CA ALA A 98 7.18 -2.57 8.62
C ALA A 98 8.40 -1.80 9.15
N THR A 99 8.63 -0.57 8.67
CA THR A 99 9.73 0.28 9.12
C THR A 99 9.56 0.74 10.57
N PHE A 100 8.34 1.05 10.98
CA PHE A 100 8.03 1.36 12.39
C PHE A 100 8.33 0.18 13.32
N LEU A 101 7.92 -1.04 12.96
CA LEU A 101 8.19 -2.26 13.72
C LEU A 101 9.69 -2.61 13.75
N TRP A 102 10.45 -2.19 12.76
CA TRP A 102 11.92 -2.32 12.74
C TRP A 102 12.62 -1.34 13.69
N GLY A 103 11.91 -0.32 14.18
CA GLY A 103 12.44 0.67 15.13
C GLY A 103 12.89 1.99 14.52
N PHE A 104 12.56 2.28 13.26
CA PHE A 104 12.80 3.61 12.69
C PHE A 104 11.93 4.66 13.37
N LYS A 105 12.46 5.87 13.51
CA LYS A 105 11.71 7.00 14.05
C LYS A 105 10.62 7.44 13.08
N THR A 106 9.50 7.89 13.61
CA THR A 106 8.37 8.35 12.78
C THR A 106 8.73 9.54 11.90
N GLU A 107 9.63 10.41 12.35
CA GLU A 107 10.13 11.57 11.59
C GLU A 107 10.94 11.12 10.35
N ASP A 108 11.77 10.08 10.49
CA ASP A 108 12.55 9.52 9.38
C ASP A 108 11.62 8.84 8.36
N ILE A 109 10.62 8.11 8.85
CA ILE A 109 9.58 7.50 8.00
C ILE A 109 8.81 8.58 7.24
N GLN A 110 8.37 9.63 7.94
CA GLN A 110 7.67 10.76 7.33
C GLN A 110 8.49 11.43 6.23
N THR A 111 9.76 11.73 6.52
CA THR A 111 10.69 12.35 5.56
C THR A 111 10.86 11.44 4.33
N SER A 112 11.06 10.14 4.53
CA SER A 112 11.20 9.17 3.44
C SER A 112 9.95 9.11 2.57
N LEU A 113 8.75 9.11 3.18
CA LEU A 113 7.48 9.12 2.45
C LEU A 113 7.29 10.39 1.62
N GLN A 114 7.75 11.55 2.09
CA GLN A 114 7.64 12.83 1.38
C GLN A 114 8.64 12.96 0.24
N THR A 115 9.83 12.39 0.39
CA THR A 115 10.95 12.58 -0.55
C THR A 115 11.08 11.46 -1.57
N PHE A 116 10.40 10.33 -1.37
CA PHE A 116 10.41 9.22 -2.31
C PHE A 116 9.54 9.56 -3.54
N ILE A 117 10.19 9.97 -4.62
CA ILE A 117 9.53 10.28 -5.89
C ILE A 117 9.62 9.04 -6.79
N PRO A 118 8.47 8.38 -7.14
CA PRO A 118 8.49 7.22 -8.02
C PRO A 118 9.05 7.61 -9.40
N SER A 119 9.92 6.78 -9.92
CA SER A 119 10.54 6.99 -11.23
C SER A 119 10.88 5.64 -11.87
N ALA A 120 11.15 5.64 -13.18
CA ALA A 120 11.56 4.44 -13.89
C ALA A 120 12.85 3.81 -13.33
N ALA A 121 13.70 4.60 -12.66
CA ALA A 121 14.93 4.12 -12.03
C ALA A 121 14.65 3.50 -10.63
N GLN A 122 13.74 4.10 -9.85
CA GLN A 122 13.47 3.65 -8.47
C GLN A 122 12.37 2.59 -8.39
N THR A 123 11.35 2.69 -9.22
CA THR A 123 10.19 1.80 -9.26
C THR A 123 9.91 1.35 -10.70
N PRO A 124 10.82 0.61 -11.36
CA PRO A 124 10.66 0.26 -12.77
C PRO A 124 9.37 -0.54 -13.00
N GLY A 125 8.59 -0.11 -14.01
CA GLY A 125 7.33 -0.75 -14.36
C GLY A 125 6.20 -0.56 -13.32
N ARG A 126 6.28 0.42 -12.44
CA ARG A 126 5.23 0.71 -11.45
C ARG A 126 4.71 2.12 -11.65
N MET A 127 3.66 2.25 -12.46
CA MET A 127 3.02 3.51 -12.80
C MET A 127 4.02 4.60 -13.23
N ASN A 128 5.02 4.22 -14.04
CA ASN A 128 5.98 5.18 -14.55
C ASN A 128 5.33 6.04 -15.63
N ILE A 129 5.17 7.33 -15.33
CA ILE A 129 4.57 8.31 -16.23
C ILE A 129 5.69 9.11 -16.91
N PHE A 130 5.58 9.20 -18.23
CA PHE A 130 6.46 10.00 -19.07
C PHE A 130 5.62 11.06 -19.77
N GLU A 131 6.04 12.31 -19.68
CA GLU A 131 5.34 13.44 -20.29
C GLU A 131 6.02 13.86 -21.59
N PHE A 132 5.23 13.95 -22.64
CA PHE A 132 5.61 14.49 -23.93
C PHE A 132 4.76 15.71 -24.23
N LYS A 133 5.14 16.50 -25.23
CA LYS A 133 4.44 17.76 -25.57
C LYS A 133 2.92 17.57 -25.76
N ASP A 134 2.52 16.51 -26.47
CA ASP A 134 1.15 16.33 -26.93
C ASP A 134 0.45 15.12 -26.30
N PHE A 135 1.17 14.29 -25.52
CA PHE A 135 0.61 13.10 -24.88
C PHE A 135 1.42 12.69 -23.63
N ARG A 136 0.83 11.89 -22.80
CA ARG A 136 1.48 11.19 -21.68
C ARG A 136 1.50 9.70 -21.97
N PHE A 137 2.57 9.05 -21.54
CA PHE A 137 2.75 7.61 -21.66
C PHE A 137 3.00 7.02 -20.28
N MET A 138 2.29 5.95 -19.94
CA MET A 138 2.43 5.26 -18.65
C MET A 138 2.81 3.80 -18.87
N ILE A 139 3.79 3.33 -18.10
CA ILE A 139 4.16 1.91 -18.02
C ILE A 139 3.78 1.39 -16.63
N ASP A 140 3.01 0.30 -16.59
CA ASP A 140 2.71 -0.44 -15.38
C ASP A 140 2.81 -1.95 -15.63
N PHE A 141 3.28 -2.69 -14.63
CA PHE A 141 3.39 -4.15 -14.67
C PHE A 141 2.13 -4.83 -14.12
N ALA A 142 0.96 -4.25 -14.29
CA ALA A 142 -0.29 -4.92 -13.97
C ALA A 142 -0.40 -6.23 -14.76
N HIS A 143 -0.63 -7.35 -14.06
CA HIS A 143 -0.64 -8.69 -14.65
C HIS A 143 -1.72 -9.60 -14.04
N ASN A 144 -2.61 -9.03 -13.25
CA ASN A 144 -3.75 -9.73 -12.65
C ASN A 144 -4.97 -8.80 -12.58
N PRO A 145 -6.19 -9.33 -12.35
CA PRO A 145 -7.42 -8.53 -12.34
C PRO A 145 -7.38 -7.33 -11.38
N ASP A 146 -6.81 -7.49 -10.18
CA ASP A 146 -6.74 -6.41 -9.19
C ASP A 146 -5.79 -5.30 -9.64
N GLY A 147 -4.65 -5.65 -10.25
CA GLY A 147 -3.72 -4.68 -10.84
C GLY A 147 -4.38 -3.88 -11.96
N TYR A 148 -5.05 -4.54 -12.90
CA TYR A 148 -5.78 -3.85 -13.98
C TYR A 148 -6.92 -2.97 -13.45
N LYS A 149 -7.64 -3.42 -12.41
CA LYS A 149 -8.68 -2.62 -11.76
C LYS A 149 -8.09 -1.35 -11.15
N GLY A 150 -6.96 -1.46 -10.43
CA GLY A 150 -6.28 -0.31 -9.84
C GLY A 150 -5.79 0.70 -10.89
N VAL A 151 -5.17 0.21 -12.00
CA VAL A 151 -4.76 1.06 -13.12
C VAL A 151 -5.98 1.74 -13.78
N LYS A 152 -7.07 1.00 -14.01
CA LYS A 152 -8.32 1.56 -14.54
C LYS A 152 -8.88 2.67 -13.65
N GLU A 153 -8.89 2.46 -12.33
CA GLU A 153 -9.35 3.44 -11.35
C GLU A 153 -8.48 4.71 -11.41
N PHE A 154 -7.17 4.57 -11.40
CA PHE A 154 -6.26 5.71 -11.57
C PHE A 154 -6.53 6.47 -12.88
N LEU A 155 -6.64 5.76 -14.00
CA LEU A 155 -6.90 6.38 -15.30
C LEU A 155 -8.26 7.09 -15.35
N SER A 156 -9.24 6.69 -14.54
CA SER A 156 -10.54 7.38 -14.47
C SER A 156 -10.45 8.80 -13.90
N HIS A 157 -9.42 9.07 -13.08
CA HIS A 157 -9.16 10.41 -12.52
C HIS A 157 -8.33 11.32 -13.43
N ILE A 158 -7.79 10.78 -14.53
CA ILE A 158 -7.04 11.57 -15.50
C ILE A 158 -8.01 12.19 -16.51
N ASP A 159 -8.03 13.50 -16.58
CA ASP A 159 -8.77 14.21 -17.64
C ASP A 159 -7.99 14.11 -18.96
N SER A 160 -8.55 13.40 -19.93
CA SER A 160 -7.99 13.23 -21.27
C SER A 160 -9.10 12.84 -22.25
N PRO A 161 -9.17 13.48 -23.42
CA PRO A 161 -10.19 13.19 -24.45
C PRO A 161 -10.02 11.78 -25.07
N LEU A 162 -8.81 11.22 -25.03
CA LEU A 162 -8.52 9.89 -25.57
C LEU A 162 -7.56 9.15 -24.65
N LYS A 163 -7.89 7.91 -24.32
CA LYS A 163 -7.04 6.99 -23.57
C LYS A 163 -6.89 5.69 -24.36
N ILE A 164 -5.65 5.30 -24.66
CA ILE A 164 -5.33 4.07 -25.39
C ILE A 164 -4.58 3.14 -24.44
N GLY A 165 -5.07 1.92 -24.25
CA GLY A 165 -4.43 0.88 -23.46
C GLY A 165 -3.83 -0.21 -24.34
N ILE A 166 -2.56 -0.56 -24.11
CA ILE A 166 -1.92 -1.75 -24.68
C ILE A 166 -1.72 -2.72 -23.53
N ILE A 167 -2.38 -3.87 -23.58
CA ILE A 167 -2.37 -4.87 -22.52
C ILE A 167 -1.72 -6.14 -23.08
N ALA A 168 -0.75 -6.69 -22.34
CA ALA A 168 -0.17 -7.99 -22.61
C ALA A 168 -0.44 -8.93 -21.43
N GLY A 169 -0.93 -10.13 -21.73
CA GLY A 169 -1.03 -11.20 -20.74
C GLY A 169 0.34 -11.78 -20.43
N THR A 170 0.59 -12.15 -19.17
CA THR A 170 1.76 -12.96 -18.81
C THR A 170 1.46 -14.41 -19.17
N GLY A 171 2.12 -14.95 -20.18
CA GLY A 171 1.87 -16.30 -20.70
C GLY A 171 2.32 -17.46 -19.78
N ASP A 172 2.69 -17.17 -18.55
CA ASP A 172 3.15 -18.13 -17.53
C ASP A 172 2.06 -18.50 -16.50
N ARG A 173 0.84 -17.96 -16.64
CA ARG A 173 -0.28 -18.23 -15.75
C ARG A 173 -1.42 -18.94 -16.48
N ARG A 174 -2.14 -19.77 -15.73
CA ARG A 174 -3.38 -20.38 -16.22
C ARG A 174 -4.45 -19.33 -16.48
N ASP A 175 -5.25 -19.56 -17.51
CA ASP A 175 -6.36 -18.67 -17.91
C ASP A 175 -7.66 -18.95 -17.12
N ASP A 176 -7.60 -19.77 -16.06
CA ASP A 176 -8.70 -20.21 -15.19
C ASP A 176 -8.76 -19.53 -13.82
#